data_d1194262b91ac3f57e66f19de4d0f218
#
_entry.id   d1194262b91ac3f57e66f19de4d0f218
#
_cell.length_a   1.000
_cell.length_b   1.000
_cell.length_c   1.000
_cell.angle_alpha   90.00
_cell.angle_beta   90.00
_cell.angle_gamma   90.00
#
_symmetry.space_group_name_H-M   'P 1'
#
loop_
_entity.id
_entity.type
_entity.pdbx_description
1 polymer ?
#
loop_
_entity_poly.entity_id
_entity_poly.type
_entity_poly.pdbx_seq_one_letter_code
_entity_poly.pdbx_strand_id
1 'polypeptide(L)'
;MLRGRSVQQIYVLSGQGMPVREIARTLGLSRNSVRKYLRSPGVPVAKARAPRPSLLDPYKDYVRVRLADGLENCEVLLRELRARGYAGKISILKDYVQPFRQRLAVVATERYETEPGEQAQVDFGLFRYERPDGTTQQVYGFVMVLSWSRALYVEFVRRADLPTFLGCHVRAFEALGGLPKTCLYDNTKLVVLTRDEAGQPVFTPGFLDFSLRVGFEPRLCQPYRPQTKGRVESGIKYVRGNFWPGARFVDEAGLNEQARAWVAGVANQRIHGTTHERPADRLVIERPTLRPLPERSRLVPFLRETRTVGRDGYVQWERGWYGVSWKHAGQTVEVQADAETVQLWMGSERLAVHPRATRRGQRLTAPGQWDGLPTADGRPRREALASQVPTVEVQQRSLAIYEALVGATAGSYEAVR
;
A
#
# COMPACT_ATOMS: atom_id res chain seq x y z
N MET A 1 -3.38 53.55 12.82
CA MET A 1 -2.28 53.78 11.87
C MET A 1 -2.88 54.41 10.63
N LEU A 2 -2.32 55.50 10.11
CA LEU A 2 -2.83 56.12 8.88
C LEU A 2 -2.54 55.24 7.67
N ARG A 3 -3.41 55.30 6.65
CA ARG A 3 -3.16 54.60 5.37
C ARG A 3 -2.00 55.25 4.63
N GLY A 4 -1.26 54.52 3.82
CA GLY A 4 -0.08 54.98 3.09
C GLY A 4 -0.35 56.29 2.29
N ARG A 5 -1.53 56.42 1.66
CA ARG A 5 -1.95 57.65 0.92
C ARG A 5 -2.00 58.89 1.80
N SER A 6 -2.52 58.78 3.05
CA SER A 6 -2.60 59.89 3.97
C SER A 6 -1.23 60.29 4.48
N VAL A 7 -0.33 59.35 4.64
CA VAL A 7 1.09 59.61 5.04
C VAL A 7 1.80 60.34 3.90
N GLN A 8 1.63 59.90 2.64
CA GLN A 8 2.22 60.58 1.48
C GLN A 8 1.73 62.01 1.35
N GLN A 9 0.44 62.27 1.57
CA GLN A 9 -0.11 63.63 1.56
C GLN A 9 0.50 64.52 2.64
N ILE A 10 0.77 64.00 3.86
CA ILE A 10 1.45 64.74 4.92
C ILE A 10 2.85 65.21 4.45
N TYR A 11 3.61 64.34 3.78
CA TYR A 11 4.95 64.69 3.27
C TYR A 11 4.88 65.69 2.10
N VAL A 12 3.97 65.50 1.18
CA VAL A 12 3.79 66.43 0.02
C VAL A 12 3.45 67.82 0.52
N LEU A 13 2.46 67.98 1.40
CA LEU A 13 2.03 69.25 1.93
C LEU A 13 3.11 69.91 2.81
N SER A 14 3.85 69.15 3.57
CA SER A 14 4.99 69.59 4.35
C SER A 14 6.13 70.09 3.45
N GLY A 15 6.42 69.35 2.34
CA GLY A 15 7.41 69.76 1.33
C GLY A 15 7.06 71.03 0.60
N GLN A 16 5.74 71.37 0.52
CA GLN A 16 5.22 72.64 -0.01
C GLN A 16 5.26 73.79 1.01
N GLY A 17 5.86 73.57 2.19
CA GLY A 17 5.97 74.58 3.22
C GLY A 17 4.74 74.79 4.11
N MET A 18 3.72 73.95 3.96
CA MET A 18 2.48 74.10 4.75
C MET A 18 2.70 73.81 6.23
N PRO A 19 2.26 74.66 7.15
CA PRO A 19 2.46 74.45 8.58
C PRO A 19 1.63 73.28 9.12
N VAL A 20 2.15 72.57 10.11
CA VAL A 20 1.54 71.36 10.73
C VAL A 20 0.07 71.55 11.12
N ARG A 21 -0.32 72.78 11.55
CA ARG A 21 -1.69 73.13 11.94
C ARG A 21 -2.61 73.08 10.75
N GLU A 22 -2.16 73.50 9.61
CA GLU A 22 -2.92 73.59 8.36
C GLU A 22 -3.00 72.22 7.68
N ILE A 23 -1.89 71.45 7.63
CA ILE A 23 -1.88 70.06 7.20
C ILE A 23 -2.90 69.23 7.99
N ALA A 24 -2.90 69.39 9.32
CA ALA A 24 -3.83 68.70 10.20
C ALA A 24 -5.30 69.00 9.87
N ARG A 25 -5.61 70.31 9.60
CA ARG A 25 -6.95 70.77 9.23
C ARG A 25 -7.36 70.25 7.85
N THR A 26 -6.48 70.32 6.88
CA THR A 26 -6.73 69.93 5.49
C THR A 26 -6.96 68.43 5.36
N LEU A 27 -6.23 67.60 6.11
CA LEU A 27 -6.34 66.15 6.05
C LEU A 27 -7.28 65.57 7.10
N GLY A 28 -7.93 66.39 7.93
CA GLY A 28 -8.80 65.90 9.02
C GLY A 28 -8.07 65.07 10.10
N LEU A 29 -6.78 65.38 10.34
CA LEU A 29 -5.93 64.63 11.24
C LEU A 29 -5.59 65.43 12.50
N SER A 30 -5.21 64.74 13.59
CA SER A 30 -4.68 65.41 14.76
C SER A 30 -3.29 65.99 14.48
N ARG A 31 -2.95 67.15 15.07
CA ARG A 31 -1.61 67.75 14.98
C ARG A 31 -0.52 66.82 15.47
N ASN A 32 -0.82 66.01 16.47
CA ASN A 32 0.10 65.02 17.01
C ASN A 32 0.36 63.87 16.01
N SER A 33 -0.64 63.45 15.26
CA SER A 33 -0.46 62.46 14.19
C SER A 33 0.42 63.00 13.07
N VAL A 34 0.19 64.25 12.59
CA VAL A 34 1.06 64.87 11.59
C VAL A 34 2.49 64.99 12.07
N ARG A 35 2.73 65.51 13.27
CA ARG A 35 4.09 65.64 13.88
C ARG A 35 4.77 64.26 13.99
N LYS A 36 4.04 63.20 14.41
CA LYS A 36 4.56 61.83 14.54
C LYS A 36 5.12 61.34 13.21
N TYR A 37 4.40 61.52 12.12
CA TYR A 37 4.85 61.04 10.81
C TYR A 37 5.95 61.90 10.20
N LEU A 38 5.99 63.22 10.46
CA LEU A 38 7.08 64.11 10.04
C LEU A 38 8.40 63.85 10.80
N ARG A 39 8.33 63.39 12.07
CA ARG A 39 9.53 63.06 12.87
C ARG A 39 10.15 61.71 12.50
N SER A 40 9.41 60.79 11.90
CA SER A 40 9.87 59.45 11.52
C SER A 40 9.76 59.29 10.02
N PRO A 41 10.75 59.75 9.25
CA PRO A 41 10.70 59.62 7.78
C PRO A 41 10.75 58.15 7.39
N GLY A 42 9.76 57.71 6.60
CA GLY A 42 9.65 56.34 6.10
C GLY A 42 8.22 55.84 6.03
N VAL A 43 8.05 54.72 5.33
CA VAL A 43 6.74 54.02 5.25
C VAL A 43 6.45 53.42 6.63
N PRO A 44 5.27 53.69 7.23
CA PRO A 44 4.94 53.14 8.53
C PRO A 44 4.88 51.63 8.47
N VAL A 45 5.80 50.97 9.13
CA VAL A 45 5.76 49.51 9.29
C VAL A 45 4.77 49.14 10.40
N ALA A 46 3.79 48.33 10.09
CA ALA A 46 2.87 47.84 11.10
C ALA A 46 3.64 47.03 12.16
N LYS A 47 3.45 47.37 13.44
CA LYS A 47 3.99 46.51 14.51
C LYS A 47 3.44 45.10 14.33
N ALA A 48 4.33 44.11 14.30
CA ALA A 48 3.94 42.73 14.31
C ALA A 48 2.99 42.47 15.48
N ARG A 49 1.82 41.92 15.20
CA ARG A 49 0.91 41.47 16.27
C ARG A 49 1.55 40.30 16.99
N ALA A 50 1.45 40.28 18.31
CA ALA A 50 1.81 39.08 19.07
C ALA A 50 1.09 37.85 18.47
N PRO A 51 1.78 36.74 18.30
CA PRO A 51 1.17 35.51 17.79
C PRO A 51 -0.02 35.12 18.69
N ARG A 52 -1.17 34.89 18.09
CA ARG A 52 -2.31 34.36 18.84
C ARG A 52 -2.08 32.87 19.07
N PRO A 53 -2.49 32.31 20.22
CA PRO A 53 -2.47 30.85 20.44
C PRO A 53 -3.17 30.12 19.31
N SER A 54 -2.51 29.11 18.77
CA SER A 54 -3.05 28.25 17.69
C SER A 54 -3.67 27.00 18.30
N LEU A 55 -4.78 26.51 17.71
CA LEU A 55 -5.35 25.21 18.07
C LEU A 55 -4.35 24.07 17.86
N LEU A 56 -3.30 24.29 17.05
CA LEU A 56 -2.24 23.32 16.81
C LEU A 56 -1.18 23.29 17.91
N ASP A 57 -1.07 24.34 18.76
CA ASP A 57 0.03 24.45 19.70
C ASP A 57 0.21 23.24 20.62
N PRO A 58 -0.85 22.62 21.18
CA PRO A 58 -0.70 21.42 22.01
C PRO A 58 -0.19 20.19 21.26
N TYR A 59 -0.26 20.21 19.93
CA TYR A 59 0.06 19.07 19.08
C TYR A 59 1.37 19.25 18.30
N LYS A 60 2.03 20.40 18.39
CA LYS A 60 3.23 20.72 17.61
C LYS A 60 4.37 19.75 17.85
N ASP A 61 4.57 19.31 19.07
CA ASP A 61 5.64 18.35 19.39
C ASP A 61 5.38 17.00 18.75
N TYR A 62 4.13 16.52 18.79
CA TYR A 62 3.73 15.33 18.06
C TYR A 62 3.99 15.47 16.56
N VAL A 63 3.58 16.60 15.97
CA VAL A 63 3.82 16.86 14.54
C VAL A 63 5.32 16.87 14.22
N ARG A 64 6.16 17.46 15.07
CA ARG A 64 7.62 17.46 14.88
C ARG A 64 8.22 16.06 14.88
N VAL A 65 7.81 15.21 15.82
CA VAL A 65 8.24 13.81 15.87
C VAL A 65 7.85 13.10 14.57
N ARG A 66 6.59 13.25 14.13
CA ARG A 66 6.14 12.61 12.89
C ARG A 66 6.85 13.14 11.64
N LEU A 67 7.19 14.42 11.60
CA LEU A 67 8.02 15.00 10.53
C LEU A 67 9.44 14.44 10.54
N ALA A 68 10.03 14.24 11.72
CA ALA A 68 11.35 13.60 11.87
C ALA A 68 11.30 12.12 11.41
N ASP A 69 10.19 11.42 11.61
CA ASP A 69 9.92 10.08 11.06
C ASP A 69 9.67 10.08 9.52
N GLY A 70 9.79 11.26 8.88
CA GLY A 70 9.58 11.40 7.43
C GLY A 70 8.13 11.55 6.99
N LEU A 71 7.17 11.74 7.91
CA LEU A 71 5.76 11.92 7.57
C LEU A 71 5.44 13.39 7.28
N GLU A 72 5.46 13.79 6.01
CA GLU A 72 5.11 15.16 5.57
C GLU A 72 3.67 15.33 5.07
N ASN A 73 2.91 14.23 5.00
CA ASN A 73 1.55 14.26 4.47
C ASN A 73 0.56 14.83 5.49
N CYS A 74 0.10 16.06 5.24
CA CYS A 74 -0.81 16.75 6.15
C CYS A 74 -2.19 16.09 6.30
N GLU A 75 -2.66 15.28 5.34
CA GLU A 75 -3.92 14.54 5.47
C GLU A 75 -3.78 13.38 6.45
N VAL A 76 -2.64 12.70 6.44
CA VAL A 76 -2.32 11.65 7.41
C VAL A 76 -2.15 12.25 8.80
N LEU A 77 -1.34 13.29 8.92
CA LEU A 77 -1.15 14.02 10.17
C LEU A 77 -2.48 14.52 10.75
N LEU A 78 -3.38 15.04 9.90
CA LEU A 78 -4.69 15.50 10.33
C LEU A 78 -5.56 14.37 10.90
N ARG A 79 -5.54 13.19 10.27
CA ARG A 79 -6.27 12.00 10.78
C ARG A 79 -5.73 11.58 12.14
N GLU A 80 -4.42 11.52 12.29
CA GLU A 80 -3.76 11.18 13.56
C GLU A 80 -4.05 12.22 14.65
N LEU A 81 -4.06 13.50 14.30
CA LEU A 81 -4.38 14.59 15.23
C LEU A 81 -5.84 14.62 15.63
N ARG A 82 -6.76 14.32 14.70
CA ARG A 82 -8.20 14.20 15.01
C ARG A 82 -8.48 13.07 15.99
N ALA A 83 -7.82 11.93 15.83
CA ALA A 83 -7.90 10.83 16.80
C ALA A 83 -7.39 11.23 18.20
N ARG A 84 -6.60 12.31 18.31
CA ARG A 84 -6.08 12.90 19.56
C ARG A 84 -6.87 14.14 20.02
N GLY A 85 -8.01 14.42 19.40
CA GLY A 85 -8.89 15.53 19.78
C GLY A 85 -8.61 16.87 19.09
N TYR A 86 -7.79 16.94 18.06
CA TYR A 86 -7.58 18.17 17.30
C TYR A 86 -8.82 18.58 16.50
N ALA A 87 -9.38 19.75 16.83
CA ALA A 87 -10.57 20.30 16.15
C ALA A 87 -10.25 21.35 15.07
N GLY A 88 -8.97 21.64 14.84
CA GLY A 88 -8.55 22.65 13.89
C GLY A 88 -8.65 22.21 12.43
N LYS A 89 -8.55 23.20 11.53
CA LYS A 89 -8.57 22.95 10.07
C LYS A 89 -7.20 22.52 9.57
N ILE A 90 -7.20 21.80 8.44
CA ILE A 90 -5.97 21.37 7.77
C ILE A 90 -5.07 22.53 7.31
N SER A 91 -5.64 23.71 7.05
CA SER A 91 -4.86 24.88 6.64
C SER A 91 -3.82 25.26 7.70
N ILE A 92 -4.21 25.27 8.98
CA ILE A 92 -3.30 25.59 10.10
C ILE A 92 -2.14 24.59 10.13
N LEU A 93 -2.43 23.30 9.90
CA LEU A 93 -1.42 22.25 9.85
C LEU A 93 -0.51 22.40 8.62
N LYS A 94 -1.07 22.69 7.44
CA LYS A 94 -0.29 22.93 6.22
C LYS A 94 0.65 24.12 6.35
N ASP A 95 0.18 25.22 6.93
CA ASP A 95 1.01 26.42 7.17
C ASP A 95 2.17 26.12 8.13
N TYR A 96 1.92 25.31 9.16
CA TYR A 96 2.95 24.89 10.10
C TYR A 96 3.98 23.93 9.48
N VAL A 97 3.56 22.99 8.64
CA VAL A 97 4.43 21.96 8.01
C VAL A 97 5.21 22.54 6.83
N GLN A 98 4.68 23.56 6.15
CA GLN A 98 5.29 24.13 4.93
C GLN A 98 6.78 24.48 5.04
N PRO A 99 7.29 25.11 6.12
CA PRO A 99 8.71 25.43 6.26
C PRO A 99 9.63 24.21 6.31
N PHE A 100 9.10 23.05 6.72
CA PHE A 100 9.86 21.79 6.82
C PHE A 100 9.95 21.03 5.49
N ARG A 101 9.18 21.45 4.46
CA ARG A 101 9.19 20.81 3.15
C ARG A 101 10.30 21.35 2.27
N GLN A 102 11.07 20.45 1.67
CA GLN A 102 12.00 20.84 0.61
C GLN A 102 11.23 21.28 -0.64
N ARG A 103 11.56 22.44 -1.20
CA ARG A 103 10.97 22.92 -2.45
C ARG A 103 11.59 22.17 -3.61
N LEU A 104 10.82 21.28 -4.24
CA LEU A 104 11.20 20.63 -5.49
C LEU A 104 10.96 21.59 -6.66
N ALA A 105 11.88 21.58 -7.64
CA ALA A 105 11.69 22.34 -8.88
C ALA A 105 10.45 21.83 -9.65
N VAL A 106 9.65 22.75 -10.16
CA VAL A 106 8.47 22.43 -10.99
C VAL A 106 8.95 22.08 -12.38
N VAL A 107 8.72 20.82 -12.79
CA VAL A 107 8.97 20.37 -14.16
C VAL A 107 7.67 20.44 -14.95
N ALA A 108 7.69 21.12 -16.10
CA ALA A 108 6.52 21.17 -16.99
C ALA A 108 6.18 19.76 -17.51
N THR A 109 4.92 19.38 -17.46
CA THR A 109 4.46 18.06 -17.86
C THR A 109 3.24 18.19 -18.77
N GLU A 110 3.33 17.62 -19.98
CA GLU A 110 2.19 17.47 -20.87
C GLU A 110 1.26 16.38 -20.32
N ARG A 111 -0.01 16.72 -20.11
CA ARG A 111 -1.02 15.79 -19.62
C ARG A 111 -1.91 15.34 -20.76
N TYR A 112 -2.01 14.03 -20.95
CA TYR A 112 -3.02 13.45 -21.84
C TYR A 112 -4.11 12.78 -21.01
N GLU A 113 -5.34 12.89 -21.46
CA GLU A 113 -6.49 12.20 -20.88
C GLU A 113 -6.88 11.01 -21.76
N THR A 114 -7.53 10.04 -21.17
CA THR A 114 -8.00 8.80 -21.82
C THR A 114 -9.50 8.73 -21.69
N GLU A 115 -10.15 8.01 -22.59
CA GLU A 115 -11.57 7.72 -22.49
C GLU A 115 -11.85 6.70 -21.36
N PRO A 116 -13.10 6.65 -20.85
CA PRO A 116 -13.50 5.65 -19.87
C PRO A 116 -13.26 4.22 -20.39
N GLY A 117 -12.67 3.36 -19.56
CA GLY A 117 -12.39 1.97 -19.92
C GLY A 117 -11.23 1.76 -20.90
N GLU A 118 -10.59 2.82 -21.35
CA GLU A 118 -9.53 2.74 -22.35
C GLU A 118 -8.23 2.17 -21.77
N GLN A 119 -7.79 2.68 -20.62
CA GLN A 119 -6.44 2.34 -20.12
C GLN A 119 -6.38 2.20 -18.60
N ALA A 120 -5.64 1.20 -18.14
CA ALA A 120 -5.07 1.16 -16.80
C ALA A 120 -3.54 1.30 -16.83
N GLN A 121 -2.95 1.82 -15.77
CA GLN A 121 -1.51 1.83 -15.55
C GLN A 121 -1.17 0.92 -14.38
N VAL A 122 -0.13 0.10 -14.53
CA VAL A 122 0.26 -0.93 -13.57
C VAL A 122 1.72 -0.82 -13.22
N ASP A 123 2.02 -0.99 -11.93
CA ASP A 123 3.41 -1.03 -11.45
C ASP A 123 3.54 -1.73 -10.09
N PHE A 124 4.77 -2.17 -9.77
CA PHE A 124 5.16 -2.58 -8.43
C PHE A 124 5.93 -1.46 -7.71
N GLY A 125 5.50 -1.13 -6.49
CA GLY A 125 6.26 -0.31 -5.56
C GLY A 125 6.98 -1.18 -4.53
N LEU A 126 8.25 -0.92 -4.27
CA LEU A 126 8.97 -1.56 -3.17
C LEU A 126 8.71 -0.79 -1.88
N PHE A 127 8.27 -1.50 -0.83
CA PHE A 127 8.05 -0.97 0.51
C PHE A 127 8.93 -1.70 1.52
N ARG A 128 9.40 -0.99 2.53
CA ARG A 128 10.26 -1.54 3.60
C ARG A 128 9.63 -1.26 4.94
N TYR A 129 9.74 -2.22 5.84
CA TYR A 129 9.31 -2.09 7.22
C TYR A 129 10.32 -2.77 8.15
N GLU A 130 10.37 -2.31 9.39
CA GLU A 130 11.20 -2.87 10.42
C GLU A 130 10.36 -3.79 11.31
N ARG A 131 10.90 -4.97 11.61
CA ARG A 131 10.30 -5.90 12.56
C ARG A 131 10.67 -5.53 13.99
N PRO A 132 9.93 -6.05 14.99
CA PRO A 132 10.28 -5.84 16.40
C PRO A 132 11.69 -6.32 16.78
N ASP A 133 12.28 -7.24 16.01
CA ASP A 133 13.65 -7.74 16.17
C ASP A 133 14.73 -6.82 15.53
N GLY A 134 14.34 -5.67 14.98
CA GLY A 134 15.22 -4.71 14.30
C GLY A 134 15.57 -5.09 12.85
N THR A 135 15.09 -6.22 12.33
CA THR A 135 15.36 -6.62 10.96
C THR A 135 14.50 -5.87 9.96
N THR A 136 15.12 -5.33 8.91
CA THR A 136 14.39 -4.70 7.80
C THR A 136 13.85 -5.77 6.85
N GLN A 137 12.56 -5.72 6.59
CA GLN A 137 11.87 -6.59 5.64
C GLN A 137 11.34 -5.77 4.46
N GLN A 138 11.10 -6.48 3.34
CA GLN A 138 10.57 -5.89 2.11
C GLN A 138 9.25 -6.53 1.74
N VAL A 139 8.37 -5.72 1.17
CA VAL A 139 7.11 -6.16 0.57
C VAL A 139 6.89 -5.33 -0.71
N TYR A 140 6.31 -5.96 -1.71
CA TYR A 140 6.00 -5.30 -2.98
C TYR A 140 4.53 -4.90 -2.99
N GLY A 141 4.24 -3.64 -3.30
CA GLY A 141 2.89 -3.16 -3.50
C GLY A 141 2.55 -3.18 -4.99
N PHE A 142 1.68 -4.08 -5.40
CA PHE A 142 1.07 -4.03 -6.72
C PHE A 142 0.06 -2.88 -6.75
N VAL A 143 0.19 -2.00 -7.72
CA VAL A 143 -0.70 -0.85 -7.87
C VAL A 143 -1.24 -0.81 -9.29
N MET A 144 -2.56 -0.76 -9.41
CA MET A 144 -3.26 -0.53 -10.67
C MET A 144 -4.13 0.71 -10.54
N VAL A 145 -4.06 1.60 -11.53
CA VAL A 145 -4.87 2.83 -11.59
C VAL A 145 -5.59 2.87 -12.93
N LEU A 146 -6.91 2.93 -12.91
CA LEU A 146 -7.69 3.25 -14.12
C LEU A 146 -7.40 4.68 -14.53
N SER A 147 -7.05 4.86 -15.80
CA SER A 147 -6.51 6.12 -16.28
C SER A 147 -7.54 7.24 -16.34
N TRP A 148 -8.84 6.95 -16.51
CA TRP A 148 -9.90 7.92 -16.55
C TRP A 148 -10.46 8.24 -15.16
N SER A 149 -10.95 7.25 -14.42
CA SER A 149 -11.54 7.47 -13.08
C SER A 149 -10.53 7.81 -12.02
N ARG A 150 -9.26 7.44 -12.20
CA ARG A 150 -8.23 7.45 -11.15
C ARG A 150 -8.52 6.46 -10.01
N ALA A 151 -9.46 5.53 -10.23
CA ALA A 151 -9.73 4.46 -9.28
C ALA A 151 -8.48 3.60 -9.08
N LEU A 152 -8.18 3.36 -7.82
CA LEU A 152 -6.95 2.72 -7.37
C LEU A 152 -7.26 1.31 -6.85
N TYR A 153 -6.44 0.35 -7.25
CA TYR A 153 -6.29 -0.95 -6.60
C TYR A 153 -4.88 -1.09 -6.04
N VAL A 154 -4.78 -1.62 -4.83
CA VAL A 154 -3.50 -1.88 -4.16
C VAL A 154 -3.54 -3.24 -3.49
N GLU A 155 -2.48 -4.03 -3.70
CA GLU A 155 -2.25 -5.30 -3.04
C GLU A 155 -0.78 -5.46 -2.70
N PHE A 156 -0.47 -5.89 -1.49
CA PHE A 156 0.89 -6.14 -1.03
C PHE A 156 1.21 -7.62 -1.10
N VAL A 157 2.40 -7.95 -1.65
CA VAL A 157 2.86 -9.32 -1.87
C VAL A 157 4.34 -9.44 -1.51
N ARG A 158 4.75 -10.64 -1.08
CA ARG A 158 6.15 -10.88 -0.68
C ARG A 158 7.11 -11.01 -1.85
N ARG A 159 6.62 -11.39 -3.01
CA ARG A 159 7.42 -11.66 -4.21
C ARG A 159 6.89 -10.86 -5.39
N ALA A 160 7.82 -10.35 -6.19
CA ALA A 160 7.51 -9.72 -7.47
C ALA A 160 7.91 -10.68 -8.61
N ASP A 161 7.38 -11.93 -8.58
CA ASP A 161 7.54 -12.90 -9.65
C ASP A 161 6.34 -12.90 -10.61
N LEU A 162 6.48 -13.56 -11.75
CA LEU A 162 5.46 -13.55 -12.79
C LEU A 162 4.12 -14.15 -12.30
N PRO A 163 4.04 -15.32 -11.65
CA PRO A 163 2.78 -15.85 -11.17
C PRO A 163 2.06 -14.91 -10.21
N THR A 164 2.79 -14.31 -9.26
CA THR A 164 2.24 -13.31 -8.33
C THR A 164 1.71 -12.09 -9.07
N PHE A 165 2.45 -11.60 -10.07
CA PHE A 165 2.06 -10.46 -10.88
C PHE A 165 0.77 -10.71 -11.65
N LEU A 166 0.62 -11.90 -12.28
CA LEU A 166 -0.58 -12.30 -13.00
C LEU A 166 -1.79 -12.44 -12.05
N GLY A 167 -1.59 -13.06 -10.90
CA GLY A 167 -2.62 -13.18 -9.87
C GLY A 167 -3.13 -11.82 -9.36
N CYS A 168 -2.22 -10.86 -9.13
CA CYS A 168 -2.59 -9.50 -8.74
C CYS A 168 -3.46 -8.81 -9.81
N HIS A 169 -3.17 -9.02 -11.12
CA HIS A 169 -3.99 -8.48 -12.19
C HIS A 169 -5.42 -9.03 -12.15
N VAL A 170 -5.58 -10.34 -12.00
CA VAL A 170 -6.91 -10.96 -11.93
C VAL A 170 -7.71 -10.34 -10.79
N ARG A 171 -7.14 -10.28 -9.59
CA ARG A 171 -7.81 -9.69 -8.42
C ARG A 171 -8.09 -8.20 -8.58
N ALA A 172 -7.20 -7.46 -9.26
CA ALA A 172 -7.41 -6.05 -9.56
C ALA A 172 -8.58 -5.84 -10.53
N PHE A 173 -8.66 -6.63 -11.60
CA PHE A 173 -9.77 -6.57 -12.55
C PHE A 173 -11.11 -6.93 -11.90
N GLU A 174 -11.12 -7.96 -11.04
CA GLU A 174 -12.30 -8.32 -10.24
C GLU A 174 -12.74 -7.15 -9.34
N ALA A 175 -11.81 -6.55 -8.61
CA ALA A 175 -12.10 -5.44 -7.69
C ALA A 175 -12.57 -4.16 -8.41
N LEU A 176 -11.99 -3.85 -9.57
CA LEU A 176 -12.37 -2.68 -10.38
C LEU A 176 -13.66 -2.92 -11.16
N GLY A 177 -14.06 -4.19 -11.37
CA GLY A 177 -15.31 -4.58 -12.01
C GLY A 177 -15.23 -4.81 -13.51
N GLY A 178 -14.03 -5.04 -14.07
CA GLY A 178 -13.85 -5.36 -15.48
C GLY A 178 -12.44 -5.08 -16.01
N LEU A 179 -12.28 -5.25 -17.33
CA LEU A 179 -11.03 -5.12 -18.04
C LEU A 179 -10.96 -3.80 -18.81
N PRO A 180 -9.92 -3.00 -18.63
CA PRO A 180 -9.64 -1.90 -19.56
C PRO A 180 -9.22 -2.46 -20.92
N LYS A 181 -9.32 -1.65 -21.97
CA LYS A 181 -8.86 -2.03 -23.31
C LYS A 181 -7.35 -2.29 -23.32
N THR A 182 -6.58 -1.43 -22.64
CA THR A 182 -5.12 -1.51 -22.58
C THR A 182 -4.61 -1.44 -21.15
N CYS A 183 -3.50 -2.12 -20.87
CA CYS A 183 -2.74 -1.95 -19.64
C CYS A 183 -1.34 -1.46 -19.97
N LEU A 184 -0.92 -0.34 -19.37
CA LEU A 184 0.37 0.29 -19.58
C LEU A 184 1.35 -0.13 -18.49
N TYR A 185 2.52 -0.60 -18.91
CA TYR A 185 3.59 -1.10 -18.04
C TYR A 185 4.90 -0.36 -18.27
N ASP A 186 5.76 -0.39 -17.28
CA ASP A 186 7.17 -0.09 -17.47
C ASP A 186 7.90 -1.26 -18.15
N ASN A 187 9.14 -1.02 -18.61
CA ASN A 187 9.99 -2.05 -19.24
C ASN A 187 10.52 -3.05 -18.19
N THR A 188 9.64 -3.63 -17.38
CA THR A 188 9.99 -4.66 -16.41
C THR A 188 10.19 -6.01 -17.06
N LYS A 189 11.17 -6.80 -16.58
CA LYS A 189 11.43 -8.17 -17.06
C LYS A 189 10.26 -9.14 -16.86
N LEU A 190 9.29 -8.79 -16.02
CA LEU A 190 8.06 -9.58 -15.88
C LEU A 190 7.16 -9.48 -17.12
N VAL A 191 7.21 -8.36 -17.82
CA VAL A 191 6.37 -8.06 -18.98
C VAL A 191 7.13 -8.21 -20.28
N VAL A 192 8.35 -7.68 -20.38
CA VAL A 192 9.13 -7.65 -21.62
C VAL A 192 10.51 -8.24 -21.40
N LEU A 193 10.92 -9.14 -22.30
CA LEU A 193 12.25 -9.76 -22.29
C LEU A 193 13.28 -8.86 -22.97
N THR A 194 12.95 -8.39 -24.18
CA THR A 194 13.84 -7.62 -25.05
C THR A 194 13.02 -6.82 -26.05
N ARG A 195 13.71 -6.15 -26.95
CA ARG A 195 13.12 -5.54 -28.16
C ARG A 195 13.75 -6.21 -29.37
N ASP A 196 12.95 -6.41 -30.42
CA ASP A 196 13.42 -6.93 -31.70
C ASP A 196 14.20 -5.87 -32.49
N GLU A 197 14.67 -6.26 -33.68
CA GLU A 197 15.42 -5.37 -34.57
C GLU A 197 14.63 -4.14 -35.04
N ALA A 198 13.30 -4.25 -35.07
CA ALA A 198 12.38 -3.15 -35.38
C ALA A 198 12.03 -2.30 -34.15
N GLY A 199 12.63 -2.60 -32.97
CA GLY A 199 12.35 -1.91 -31.71
C GLY A 199 11.04 -2.30 -31.05
N GLN A 200 10.33 -3.32 -31.57
CA GLN A 200 9.07 -3.79 -30.99
C GLN A 200 9.32 -4.65 -29.74
N PRO A 201 8.44 -4.59 -28.74
CA PRO A 201 8.62 -5.36 -27.53
C PRO A 201 8.40 -6.86 -27.76
N VAL A 202 9.36 -7.66 -27.31
CA VAL A 202 9.22 -9.11 -27.19
C VAL A 202 8.75 -9.41 -25.77
N PHE A 203 7.47 -9.71 -25.61
CA PHE A 203 6.86 -9.98 -24.32
C PHE A 203 7.32 -11.32 -23.72
N THR A 204 7.34 -11.41 -22.40
CA THR A 204 7.54 -12.67 -21.68
C THR A 204 6.41 -13.64 -22.06
N PRO A 205 6.71 -14.89 -22.50
CA PRO A 205 5.68 -15.81 -23.02
C PRO A 205 4.50 -16.03 -22.08
N GLY A 206 4.76 -16.23 -20.79
CA GLY A 206 3.68 -16.40 -19.80
C GLY A 206 2.82 -15.15 -19.60
N PHE A 207 3.41 -13.95 -19.73
CA PHE A 207 2.66 -12.71 -19.68
C PHE A 207 1.83 -12.48 -20.96
N LEU A 208 2.39 -12.80 -22.11
CA LEU A 208 1.66 -12.70 -23.39
C LEU A 208 0.48 -13.66 -23.42
N ASP A 209 0.67 -14.95 -23.03
CA ASP A 209 -0.41 -15.93 -22.91
C ASP A 209 -1.53 -15.42 -21.96
N PHE A 210 -1.14 -14.85 -20.82
CA PHE A 210 -2.07 -14.22 -19.90
C PHE A 210 -2.90 -13.11 -20.56
N SER A 211 -2.23 -12.13 -21.18
CA SER A 211 -2.91 -11.00 -21.80
C SER A 211 -3.88 -11.40 -22.91
N LEU A 212 -3.52 -12.42 -23.70
CA LEU A 212 -4.36 -12.99 -24.75
C LEU A 212 -5.59 -13.73 -24.18
N ARG A 213 -5.40 -14.57 -23.16
CA ARG A 213 -6.49 -15.33 -22.53
C ARG A 213 -7.46 -14.46 -21.74
N VAL A 214 -6.94 -13.45 -21.04
CA VAL A 214 -7.76 -12.49 -20.30
C VAL A 214 -8.39 -11.49 -21.24
N GLY A 215 -7.70 -11.10 -22.30
CA GLY A 215 -8.25 -10.30 -23.38
C GLY A 215 -8.01 -8.80 -23.24
N PHE A 216 -6.88 -8.33 -22.78
CA PHE A 216 -6.46 -6.92 -22.81
C PHE A 216 -5.19 -6.75 -23.64
N GLU A 217 -4.96 -5.54 -24.14
CA GLU A 217 -3.76 -5.19 -24.89
C GLU A 217 -2.67 -4.65 -23.96
N PRO A 218 -1.50 -5.33 -23.85
CA PRO A 218 -0.38 -4.79 -23.10
C PRO A 218 0.34 -3.69 -23.89
N ARG A 219 0.61 -2.55 -23.24
CA ARG A 219 1.41 -1.45 -23.79
C ARG A 219 2.59 -1.15 -22.88
N LEU A 220 3.71 -0.74 -23.47
CA LEU A 220 4.89 -0.30 -22.73
C LEU A 220 5.04 1.19 -22.79
N CYS A 221 5.56 1.76 -21.71
CA CYS A 221 6.00 3.15 -21.71
C CYS A 221 7.12 3.34 -22.73
N GLN A 222 7.05 4.44 -23.47
CA GLN A 222 8.12 4.80 -24.39
C GLN A 222 9.39 5.12 -23.58
N PRO A 223 10.56 4.60 -23.99
CA PRO A 223 11.82 4.98 -23.37
C PRO A 223 11.98 6.50 -23.38
N TYR A 224 12.53 7.06 -22.29
CA TYR A 224 12.80 8.49 -22.13
C TYR A 224 11.57 9.43 -22.13
N ARG A 225 10.32 8.88 -22.02
CA ARG A 225 9.10 9.65 -21.79
C ARG A 225 8.43 9.28 -20.47
N PRO A 226 8.99 9.67 -19.32
CA PRO A 226 8.45 9.30 -17.99
C PRO A 226 7.02 9.80 -17.76
N GLN A 227 6.58 10.78 -18.51
CA GLN A 227 5.26 11.40 -18.39
C GLN A 227 4.11 10.43 -18.72
N THR A 228 4.34 9.40 -19.57
CA THR A 228 3.31 8.43 -19.95
C THR A 228 2.81 7.56 -18.79
N LYS A 229 3.64 7.33 -17.76
CA LYS A 229 3.34 6.50 -16.59
C LYS A 229 2.98 7.30 -15.33
N GLY A 230 2.85 8.62 -15.42
CA GLY A 230 2.70 9.49 -14.25
C GLY A 230 1.51 9.20 -13.33
N ARG A 231 0.49 8.45 -13.79
CA ARG A 231 -0.70 8.13 -12.99
C ARG A 231 -0.41 7.06 -11.96
N VAL A 232 0.21 5.94 -12.34
CA VAL A 232 0.56 4.87 -11.39
C VAL A 232 1.72 5.27 -10.49
N GLU A 233 2.70 6.01 -10.98
CA GLU A 233 3.76 6.57 -10.15
C GLU A 233 3.20 7.49 -9.07
N SER A 234 2.25 8.36 -9.43
CA SER A 234 1.52 9.19 -8.48
C SER A 234 0.69 8.34 -7.52
N GLY A 235 0.12 7.22 -7.99
CA GLY A 235 -0.58 6.22 -7.17
C GLY A 235 0.34 5.59 -6.14
N ILE A 236 1.51 5.10 -6.55
CA ILE A 236 2.52 4.52 -5.65
C ILE A 236 3.01 5.56 -4.64
N LYS A 237 3.30 6.79 -5.10
CA LYS A 237 3.68 7.90 -4.23
C LYS A 237 2.58 8.21 -3.21
N TYR A 238 1.32 8.15 -3.63
CA TYR A 238 0.17 8.37 -2.75
C TYR A 238 0.02 7.24 -1.73
N VAL A 239 0.16 5.97 -2.14
CA VAL A 239 0.20 4.82 -1.21
C VAL A 239 1.33 4.99 -0.20
N ARG A 240 2.54 5.31 -0.67
CA ARG A 240 3.73 5.48 0.18
C ARG A 240 3.60 6.63 1.16
N GLY A 241 2.99 7.73 0.77
CA GLY A 241 2.87 8.92 1.61
C GLY A 241 1.57 9.02 2.42
N ASN A 242 0.53 8.23 2.09
CA ASN A 242 -0.79 8.34 2.75
C ASN A 242 -1.24 7.06 3.47
N PHE A 243 -1.02 5.90 2.88
CA PHE A 243 -1.37 4.61 3.49
C PHE A 243 -0.24 4.09 4.37
N TRP A 244 0.95 3.93 3.78
CA TRP A 244 2.07 3.22 4.38
C TRP A 244 2.50 3.74 5.76
N PRO A 245 2.61 5.06 6.01
CA PRO A 245 3.04 5.57 7.32
C PRO A 245 2.08 5.23 8.47
N GLY A 246 0.81 4.98 8.16
CA GLY A 246 -0.22 4.62 9.14
C GLY A 246 -0.49 3.12 9.25
N ALA A 247 0.09 2.29 8.38
CA ALA A 247 -0.16 0.85 8.36
C ALA A 247 0.43 0.18 9.62
N ARG A 248 -0.35 -0.73 10.22
CA ARG A 248 0.07 -1.55 11.37
C ARG A 248 -0.40 -2.96 11.13
N PHE A 249 0.50 -3.89 10.91
CA PHE A 249 0.17 -5.25 10.51
C PHE A 249 1.12 -6.27 11.14
N VAL A 250 0.65 -7.48 11.29
CA VAL A 250 1.42 -8.64 11.78
C VAL A 250 1.81 -9.53 10.60
N ASP A 251 0.92 -9.63 9.60
CA ASP A 251 1.10 -10.46 8.42
C ASP A 251 0.59 -9.74 7.15
N GLU A 252 0.81 -10.38 6.02
CA GLU A 252 0.41 -9.87 4.70
C GLU A 252 -1.12 -9.78 4.54
N ALA A 253 -1.85 -10.73 5.13
CA ALA A 253 -3.31 -10.74 5.07
C ALA A 253 -3.91 -9.51 5.76
N GLY A 254 -3.43 -9.20 6.98
CA GLY A 254 -3.82 -8.01 7.72
C GLY A 254 -3.41 -6.70 7.04
N LEU A 255 -2.23 -6.68 6.40
CA LEU A 255 -1.80 -5.53 5.60
C LEU A 255 -2.74 -5.29 4.41
N ASN A 256 -3.12 -6.34 3.69
CA ASN A 256 -4.01 -6.26 2.54
C ASN A 256 -5.46 -5.92 2.93
N GLU A 257 -5.92 -6.36 4.09
CA GLU A 257 -7.23 -5.95 4.64
C GLU A 257 -7.25 -4.44 4.90
N GLN A 258 -6.23 -3.91 5.57
CA GLN A 258 -6.09 -2.47 5.80
C GLN A 258 -5.98 -1.69 4.49
N ALA A 259 -5.25 -2.21 3.50
CA ALA A 259 -5.12 -1.57 2.19
C ALA A 259 -6.46 -1.49 1.47
N ARG A 260 -7.26 -2.56 1.47
CA ARG A 260 -8.61 -2.57 0.89
C ARG A 260 -9.54 -1.58 1.58
N ALA A 261 -9.54 -1.56 2.90
CA ALA A 261 -10.33 -0.61 3.68
C ALA A 261 -9.92 0.84 3.39
N TRP A 262 -8.62 1.11 3.31
CA TRP A 262 -8.10 2.42 2.98
C TRP A 262 -8.42 2.84 1.54
N VAL A 263 -8.33 1.93 0.57
CA VAL A 263 -8.72 2.20 -0.83
C VAL A 263 -10.20 2.58 -0.90
N ALA A 264 -11.07 1.80 -0.26
CA ALA A 264 -12.51 2.02 -0.28
C ALA A 264 -12.92 3.29 0.49
N GLY A 265 -12.36 3.52 1.67
CA GLY A 265 -12.78 4.59 2.58
C GLY A 265 -12.01 5.90 2.44
N VAL A 266 -10.81 5.88 1.87
CA VAL A 266 -9.95 7.08 1.77
C VAL A 266 -9.52 7.34 0.34
N ALA A 267 -8.81 6.40 -0.31
CA ALA A 267 -8.17 6.68 -1.58
C ALA A 267 -9.17 6.98 -2.69
N ASN A 268 -10.21 6.18 -2.83
CA ASN A 268 -11.21 6.38 -3.87
C ASN A 268 -12.32 7.37 -3.47
N GLN A 269 -12.36 7.80 -2.20
CA GLN A 269 -13.34 8.81 -1.71
C GLN A 269 -12.79 10.24 -1.70
N ARG A 270 -11.46 10.42 -1.85
CA ARG A 270 -10.87 11.77 -1.88
C ARG A 270 -11.30 12.54 -3.12
N ILE A 271 -11.33 13.85 -3.04
CA ILE A 271 -11.36 14.69 -4.24
C ILE A 271 -9.97 14.62 -4.90
N HIS A 272 -9.90 14.08 -6.11
CA HIS A 272 -8.65 13.92 -6.82
C HIS A 272 -8.14 15.26 -7.36
N GLY A 273 -6.85 15.57 -7.15
CA GLY A 273 -6.27 16.88 -7.43
C GLY A 273 -6.27 17.30 -8.92
N THR A 274 -6.41 16.33 -9.84
CA THR A 274 -6.44 16.63 -11.29
C THR A 274 -7.88 16.63 -11.84
N THR A 275 -8.70 15.68 -11.44
CA THR A 275 -10.07 15.54 -11.97
C THR A 275 -11.08 16.36 -11.17
N HIS A 276 -10.72 16.81 -9.95
CA HIS A 276 -11.59 17.51 -9.01
C HIS A 276 -12.86 16.76 -8.61
N GLU A 277 -12.90 15.45 -8.88
CA GLU A 277 -13.98 14.53 -8.58
C GLU A 277 -13.48 13.37 -7.71
N ARG A 278 -14.38 12.60 -7.15
CA ARG A 278 -14.03 11.37 -6.42
C ARG A 278 -13.76 10.24 -7.40
N PRO A 279 -12.64 9.50 -7.28
CA PRO A 279 -12.40 8.31 -8.09
C PRO A 279 -13.54 7.28 -7.99
N ALA A 280 -14.19 7.15 -6.84
CA ALA A 280 -15.33 6.24 -6.66
C ALA A 280 -16.52 6.63 -7.54
N ASP A 281 -16.88 7.91 -7.60
CA ASP A 281 -18.01 8.40 -8.39
C ASP A 281 -17.71 8.21 -9.90
N ARG A 282 -16.50 8.54 -10.33
CA ARG A 282 -16.05 8.30 -11.70
C ARG A 282 -16.02 6.82 -12.05
N LEU A 283 -15.61 5.95 -11.13
CA LEU A 283 -15.60 4.51 -11.36
C LEU A 283 -17.00 3.97 -11.66
N VAL A 284 -18.05 4.51 -11.04
CA VAL A 284 -19.44 4.14 -11.35
C VAL A 284 -19.76 4.41 -12.82
N ILE A 285 -19.25 5.51 -13.38
CA ILE A 285 -19.43 5.88 -14.80
C ILE A 285 -18.54 5.01 -15.71
N GLU A 286 -17.31 4.70 -15.27
CA GLU A 286 -16.35 3.93 -16.07
C GLU A 286 -16.67 2.44 -16.12
N ARG A 287 -17.20 1.84 -15.05
CA ARG A 287 -17.50 0.38 -14.98
C ARG A 287 -18.29 -0.16 -16.18
N PRO A 288 -19.36 0.46 -16.64
CA PRO A 288 -20.10 -0.04 -17.80
C PRO A 288 -19.30 -0.08 -19.12
N THR A 289 -18.19 0.69 -19.21
CA THR A 289 -17.30 0.70 -20.39
C THR A 289 -16.15 -0.30 -20.28
N LEU A 290 -15.91 -0.85 -19.10
CA LEU A 290 -14.96 -1.94 -18.91
C LEU A 290 -15.53 -3.20 -19.55
N ARG A 291 -14.65 -3.97 -20.19
CA ARG A 291 -15.05 -5.25 -20.76
C ARG A 291 -15.28 -6.29 -19.66
N PRO A 292 -16.24 -7.22 -19.84
CA PRO A 292 -16.47 -8.25 -18.85
C PRO A 292 -15.22 -9.14 -18.68
N LEU A 293 -15.01 -9.61 -17.45
CA LEU A 293 -13.99 -10.64 -17.20
C LEU A 293 -14.36 -11.93 -17.91
N PRO A 294 -13.38 -12.69 -18.42
CA PRO A 294 -13.63 -14.04 -18.90
C PRO A 294 -14.10 -14.93 -17.75
N GLU A 295 -14.67 -16.09 -18.12
CA GLU A 295 -15.08 -17.08 -17.14
C GLU A 295 -13.96 -17.39 -16.15
N ARG A 296 -14.33 -17.58 -14.88
CA ARG A 296 -13.38 -17.84 -13.79
C ARG A 296 -12.45 -19.04 -14.09
N SER A 297 -12.95 -20.04 -14.77
CA SER A 297 -12.16 -21.21 -15.22
C SER A 297 -10.91 -20.82 -16.03
N ARG A 298 -10.99 -19.76 -16.83
CA ARG A 298 -9.86 -19.22 -17.59
C ARG A 298 -8.89 -18.41 -16.75
N LEU A 299 -9.35 -17.88 -15.62
CA LEU A 299 -8.54 -17.02 -14.72
C LEU A 299 -7.81 -17.83 -13.64
N VAL A 300 -8.39 -18.95 -13.21
CA VAL A 300 -7.83 -19.80 -12.14
C VAL A 300 -6.36 -20.19 -12.36
N PRO A 301 -5.88 -20.54 -13.58
CA PRO A 301 -4.46 -20.85 -13.81
C PRO A 301 -3.50 -19.71 -13.43
N PHE A 302 -3.96 -18.47 -13.44
CA PHE A 302 -3.17 -17.28 -13.12
C PHE A 302 -3.27 -16.85 -11.64
N LEU A 303 -4.07 -17.55 -10.84
CA LEU A 303 -4.19 -17.34 -9.39
C LEU A 303 -3.24 -18.25 -8.60
N ARG A 304 -2.15 -18.68 -9.20
CA ARG A 304 -1.16 -19.57 -8.57
C ARG A 304 -0.16 -18.78 -7.72
N GLU A 305 0.14 -19.33 -6.55
CA GLU A 305 1.14 -18.80 -5.64
C GLU A 305 2.37 -19.70 -5.58
N THR A 306 3.56 -19.14 -5.65
CA THR A 306 4.82 -19.90 -5.60
C THR A 306 5.18 -20.25 -4.15
N ARG A 307 5.50 -21.53 -3.89
CA ARG A 307 5.97 -22.04 -2.60
C ARG A 307 7.13 -23.02 -2.80
N THR A 308 7.95 -23.15 -1.77
CA THR A 308 9.04 -24.17 -1.73
C THR A 308 8.54 -25.40 -0.98
N VAL A 309 8.79 -26.58 -1.53
CA VAL A 309 8.54 -27.86 -0.86
C VAL A 309 9.56 -28.05 0.27
N GLY A 310 9.09 -28.28 1.46
CA GLY A 310 9.93 -28.59 2.61
C GLY A 310 10.68 -29.92 2.43
N ARG A 311 11.73 -30.14 3.22
CA ARG A 311 12.48 -31.41 3.25
C ARG A 311 11.61 -32.61 3.62
N ASP A 312 10.50 -32.34 4.29
CA ASP A 312 9.49 -33.30 4.69
C ASP A 312 8.41 -33.52 3.61
N GLY A 313 8.64 -33.09 2.36
CA GLY A 313 7.74 -33.27 1.23
C GLY A 313 6.41 -32.52 1.34
N TYR A 314 6.34 -31.49 2.20
CA TYR A 314 5.13 -30.68 2.35
C TYR A 314 5.34 -29.23 1.92
N VAL A 315 4.27 -28.65 1.43
CA VAL A 315 4.15 -27.24 1.09
C VAL A 315 3.25 -26.57 2.10
N GLN A 316 3.74 -25.55 2.78
CA GLN A 316 2.92 -24.74 3.66
C GLN A 316 2.14 -23.71 2.83
N TRP A 317 0.83 -23.74 2.93
CA TRP A 317 -0.04 -22.74 2.33
C TRP A 317 -1.23 -22.47 3.25
N GLU A 318 -1.54 -21.17 3.49
CA GLU A 318 -2.53 -20.73 4.48
C GLU A 318 -2.42 -21.46 5.83
N ARG A 319 -3.46 -22.23 6.17
CA ARG A 319 -3.56 -22.93 7.45
C ARG A 319 -3.01 -24.36 7.44
N GLY A 320 -2.70 -24.90 6.24
CA GLY A 320 -2.38 -26.30 6.03
C GLY A 320 -0.99 -26.59 5.52
N TRP A 321 -0.62 -27.87 5.58
CA TRP A 321 0.56 -28.45 4.99
C TRP A 321 0.11 -29.50 3.97
N TYR A 322 0.48 -29.31 2.71
CA TYR A 322 0.01 -30.09 1.58
C TYR A 322 1.17 -30.89 1.01
N GLY A 323 1.05 -32.22 1.02
CA GLY A 323 2.10 -33.13 0.61
C GLY A 323 2.23 -33.25 -0.91
N VAL A 324 3.46 -33.43 -1.36
CA VAL A 324 3.81 -33.87 -2.71
C VAL A 324 4.83 -34.99 -2.63
N SER A 325 5.12 -35.66 -3.73
CA SER A 325 6.19 -36.65 -3.73
C SER A 325 7.49 -36.08 -3.16
N TRP A 326 8.15 -36.84 -2.30
CA TRP A 326 9.43 -36.47 -1.67
C TRP A 326 10.50 -36.05 -2.69
N LYS A 327 10.42 -36.52 -3.93
CA LYS A 327 11.32 -36.19 -5.04
C LYS A 327 11.35 -34.71 -5.36
N HIS A 328 10.33 -33.96 -4.95
CA HIS A 328 10.24 -32.51 -5.14
C HIS A 328 10.75 -31.70 -3.95
N ALA A 329 11.29 -32.36 -2.91
CA ALA A 329 11.83 -31.66 -1.73
C ALA A 329 12.89 -30.62 -2.15
N GLY A 330 12.75 -29.39 -1.64
CA GLY A 330 13.60 -28.25 -1.97
C GLY A 330 13.26 -27.55 -3.28
N GLN A 331 12.38 -28.10 -4.11
CA GLN A 331 11.95 -27.47 -5.37
C GLN A 331 10.86 -26.42 -5.13
N THR A 332 10.71 -25.56 -6.10
CA THR A 332 9.65 -24.55 -6.11
C THR A 332 8.45 -25.09 -6.88
N VAL A 333 7.28 -25.03 -6.25
CA VAL A 333 5.99 -25.42 -6.83
C VAL A 333 4.99 -24.28 -6.77
N GLU A 334 3.97 -24.33 -7.57
CA GLU A 334 2.87 -23.37 -7.60
C GLU A 334 1.65 -23.97 -6.89
N VAL A 335 1.06 -23.21 -6.01
CA VAL A 335 -0.17 -23.55 -5.29
C VAL A 335 -1.33 -22.83 -5.95
N GLN A 336 -2.32 -23.60 -6.41
CA GLN A 336 -3.58 -23.11 -6.92
C GLN A 336 -4.68 -23.60 -5.99
N ALA A 337 -5.54 -22.71 -5.52
CA ALA A 337 -6.63 -23.08 -4.62
C ALA A 337 -7.97 -22.53 -5.10
N ASP A 338 -9.01 -23.33 -4.92
CA ASP A 338 -10.40 -22.93 -5.02
C ASP A 338 -11.11 -23.03 -3.66
N ALA A 339 -12.44 -23.01 -3.60
CA ALA A 339 -13.19 -23.08 -2.34
C ALA A 339 -12.99 -24.40 -1.59
N GLU A 340 -12.76 -25.50 -2.28
CA GLU A 340 -12.77 -26.85 -1.75
C GLU A 340 -11.40 -27.53 -1.81
N THR A 341 -10.60 -27.22 -2.82
CA THR A 341 -9.35 -27.92 -3.10
C THR A 341 -8.13 -27.02 -3.13
N VAL A 342 -6.98 -27.63 -2.86
CA VAL A 342 -5.64 -27.07 -3.06
C VAL A 342 -4.89 -27.99 -4.01
N GLN A 343 -4.42 -27.43 -5.10
CA GLN A 343 -3.68 -28.15 -6.15
C GLN A 343 -2.23 -27.65 -6.16
N LEU A 344 -1.30 -28.57 -6.26
CA LEU A 344 0.12 -28.28 -6.35
C LEU A 344 0.61 -28.56 -7.76
N TRP A 345 1.31 -27.59 -8.37
CA TRP A 345 1.72 -27.64 -9.77
C TRP A 345 3.22 -27.34 -9.91
N MET A 346 3.83 -27.91 -10.93
CA MET A 346 5.16 -27.54 -11.39
C MET A 346 5.10 -27.30 -12.90
N GLY A 347 5.06 -26.02 -13.28
CA GLY A 347 4.76 -25.62 -14.66
C GLY A 347 3.37 -26.06 -15.10
N SER A 348 3.28 -26.94 -16.10
CA SER A 348 2.02 -27.52 -16.60
C SER A 348 1.61 -28.83 -15.91
N GLU A 349 2.49 -29.43 -15.12
CA GLU A 349 2.25 -30.70 -14.46
C GLU A 349 1.56 -30.48 -13.10
N ARG A 350 0.45 -31.20 -12.86
CA ARG A 350 -0.24 -31.21 -11.57
C ARG A 350 0.31 -32.33 -10.69
N LEU A 351 1.05 -31.96 -9.66
CA LEU A 351 1.75 -32.89 -8.77
C LEU A 351 0.82 -33.54 -7.73
N ALA A 352 -0.13 -32.78 -7.19
CA ALA A 352 -1.07 -33.26 -6.17
C ALA A 352 -2.34 -32.42 -6.10
N VAL A 353 -3.41 -33.03 -5.58
CA VAL A 353 -4.68 -32.39 -5.25
C VAL A 353 -5.07 -32.80 -3.84
N HIS A 354 -5.41 -31.83 -3.01
CA HIS A 354 -5.83 -32.06 -1.64
C HIS A 354 -7.14 -31.33 -1.36
N PRO A 355 -7.97 -31.81 -0.43
CA PRO A 355 -9.01 -30.99 0.15
C PRO A 355 -8.37 -29.80 0.90
N ARG A 356 -9.11 -28.70 1.00
CA ARG A 356 -8.62 -27.54 1.74
C ARG A 356 -8.52 -27.85 3.24
N ALA A 357 -7.42 -27.46 3.90
CA ALA A 357 -7.23 -27.68 5.32
C ALA A 357 -8.31 -26.94 6.15
N THR A 358 -8.98 -27.66 7.00
CA THR A 358 -10.04 -27.13 7.88
C THR A 358 -9.48 -26.64 9.22
N ARG A 359 -8.30 -27.12 9.66
CA ARG A 359 -7.64 -26.74 10.90
C ARG A 359 -6.24 -26.18 10.66
N ARG A 360 -5.81 -25.25 11.50
CA ARG A 360 -4.44 -24.73 11.44
C ARG A 360 -3.44 -25.84 11.74
N GLY A 361 -2.39 -25.95 10.90
CA GLY A 361 -1.35 -26.95 11.04
C GLY A 361 -1.73 -28.35 10.53
N GLN A 362 -2.91 -28.53 9.96
CA GLN A 362 -3.33 -29.81 9.38
C GLN A 362 -2.38 -30.23 8.27
N ARG A 363 -1.93 -31.49 8.33
CA ARG A 363 -1.09 -32.12 7.28
C ARG A 363 -1.95 -33.03 6.42
N LEU A 364 -1.90 -32.81 5.13
CA LEU A 364 -2.64 -33.56 4.11
C LEU A 364 -1.61 -34.24 3.21
N THR A 365 -1.43 -35.55 3.40
CA THR A 365 -0.41 -36.36 2.69
C THR A 365 -0.94 -36.74 1.31
N ALA A 366 -0.11 -36.62 0.27
CA ALA A 366 -0.45 -37.12 -1.06
C ALA A 366 -0.34 -38.66 -1.12
N PRO A 367 -1.20 -39.35 -1.87
CA PRO A 367 -1.00 -40.76 -2.17
C PRO A 367 0.39 -40.98 -2.77
N GLY A 368 1.12 -42.01 -2.28
CA GLY A 368 2.45 -42.34 -2.80
C GLY A 368 3.55 -41.28 -2.49
N GLN A 369 3.31 -40.32 -1.59
CA GLN A 369 4.25 -39.24 -1.29
C GLN A 369 5.66 -39.74 -0.96
N TRP A 370 5.77 -40.90 -0.33
CA TRP A 370 7.02 -41.48 0.17
C TRP A 370 7.49 -42.72 -0.64
N ASP A 371 6.83 -43.03 -1.76
CA ASP A 371 7.17 -44.18 -2.58
C ASP A 371 8.59 -44.09 -3.12
N GLY A 372 9.37 -45.13 -2.89
CA GLY A 372 10.75 -45.22 -3.32
C GLY A 372 11.72 -44.35 -2.53
N LEU A 373 11.30 -43.78 -1.37
CA LEU A 373 12.22 -43.07 -0.48
C LEU A 373 13.29 -44.05 0.05
N PRO A 374 14.59 -43.77 -0.17
CA PRO A 374 15.65 -44.65 0.34
C PRO A 374 15.62 -44.70 1.86
N THR A 375 15.82 -45.88 2.40
CA THR A 375 16.10 -46.08 3.83
C THR A 375 17.59 -45.78 4.12
N ALA A 376 17.98 -45.65 5.39
CA ALA A 376 19.37 -45.39 5.79
C ALA A 376 20.36 -46.44 5.28
N ASP A 377 19.89 -47.65 4.98
CA ASP A 377 20.64 -48.74 4.37
C ASP A 377 20.59 -48.77 2.82
N GLY A 378 20.05 -47.73 2.21
CA GLY A 378 19.98 -47.59 0.75
C GLY A 378 18.88 -48.42 0.08
N ARG A 379 18.03 -49.13 0.82
CA ARG A 379 16.93 -49.92 0.30
C ARG A 379 15.69 -49.05 0.11
N PRO A 380 14.89 -49.22 -0.99
CA PRO A 380 13.62 -48.51 -1.11
C PRO A 380 12.72 -48.88 0.07
N ARG A 381 12.11 -47.88 0.68
CA ARG A 381 11.12 -48.10 1.72
C ARG A 381 9.99 -48.95 1.14
N ARG A 382 9.78 -50.15 1.67
CA ARG A 382 8.62 -50.95 1.33
C ARG A 382 7.37 -50.08 1.62
N GLU A 383 6.36 -50.14 0.70
CA GLU A 383 5.06 -49.54 0.98
C GLU A 383 4.67 -49.90 2.41
N ALA A 384 4.60 -48.87 3.25
CA ALA A 384 3.90 -49.06 4.51
C ALA A 384 2.48 -49.37 4.07
N LEU A 385 2.07 -50.63 4.15
CA LEU A 385 0.67 -50.99 4.22
C LEU A 385 0.00 -49.85 4.95
N ALA A 386 -1.06 -49.27 4.34
CA ALA A 386 -1.89 -48.24 4.93
C ALA A 386 -2.18 -48.69 6.36
N SER A 387 -1.22 -48.50 7.25
CA SER A 387 -1.36 -48.86 8.63
C SER A 387 -2.44 -47.89 9.07
N GLN A 388 -3.56 -48.43 9.38
CA GLN A 388 -4.42 -47.90 10.39
C GLN A 388 -3.51 -47.47 11.53
N VAL A 389 -3.00 -46.25 11.44
CA VAL A 389 -2.41 -45.63 12.63
C VAL A 389 -3.63 -45.53 13.54
N PRO A 390 -3.68 -46.35 14.62
CA PRO A 390 -4.78 -46.18 15.53
C PRO A 390 -4.69 -44.72 15.94
N THR A 391 -5.78 -44.02 15.75
CA THR A 391 -5.97 -42.70 16.32
C THR A 391 -5.69 -42.90 17.79
N VAL A 392 -4.50 -42.54 18.24
CA VAL A 392 -4.20 -42.48 19.67
C VAL A 392 -5.11 -41.37 20.15
N GLU A 393 -6.27 -41.80 20.65
CA GLU A 393 -7.16 -40.94 21.40
C GLU A 393 -6.32 -40.49 22.60
N VAL A 394 -5.83 -39.26 22.54
CA VAL A 394 -5.18 -38.61 23.67
C VAL A 394 -6.31 -38.41 24.67
N GLN A 395 -6.46 -39.33 25.62
CA GLN A 395 -7.36 -39.13 26.72
C GLN A 395 -6.95 -37.87 27.45
N GLN A 396 -7.78 -36.86 27.39
CA GLN A 396 -7.66 -35.70 28.26
C GLN A 396 -7.84 -36.14 29.69
N ARG A 397 -6.75 -36.35 30.38
CA ARG A 397 -6.78 -36.63 31.82
C ARG A 397 -7.07 -35.31 32.55
N SER A 398 -8.05 -35.32 33.41
CA SER A 398 -8.36 -34.20 34.29
C SER A 398 -7.12 -33.80 35.11
N LEU A 399 -6.85 -32.52 35.24
CA LEU A 399 -5.78 -31.98 36.09
C LEU A 399 -5.89 -32.46 37.55
N ALA A 400 -7.09 -32.80 38.01
CA ALA A 400 -7.34 -33.39 39.35
C ALA A 400 -6.56 -34.70 39.61
N ILE A 401 -6.19 -35.46 38.57
CA ILE A 401 -5.39 -36.68 38.72
C ILE A 401 -3.94 -36.29 39.07
N TYR A 402 -3.43 -35.19 38.55
CA TYR A 402 -2.07 -34.73 38.89
C TYR A 402 -2.02 -34.06 40.26
N GLU A 403 -3.09 -33.36 40.66
CA GLU A 403 -3.19 -32.80 42.01
C GLU A 403 -3.27 -33.91 43.08
N ALA A 404 -4.00 -35.00 42.80
CA ALA A 404 -4.04 -36.16 43.69
C ALA A 404 -2.70 -36.86 43.81
N LEU A 405 -1.89 -36.93 42.75
CA LEU A 405 -0.53 -37.48 42.78
C LEU A 405 0.46 -36.62 43.58
N VAL A 406 0.35 -35.31 43.48
CA VAL A 406 1.18 -34.35 44.23
C VAL A 406 0.78 -34.37 45.72
N GLY A 407 -0.49 -34.50 46.02
CA GLY A 407 -0.99 -34.64 47.42
C GLY A 407 -0.57 -35.94 48.08
N ALA A 408 -0.43 -37.03 47.33
CA ALA A 408 0.03 -38.34 47.88
C ALA A 408 1.52 -38.37 48.14
N THR A 409 2.34 -37.55 47.45
CA THR A 409 3.80 -37.47 47.69
C THR A 409 4.18 -36.52 48.84
N ALA A 410 3.30 -35.60 49.22
CA ALA A 410 3.54 -34.68 50.33
C ALA A 410 3.32 -35.33 51.72
N GLY A 411 2.61 -36.46 51.77
CA GLY A 411 2.34 -37.17 53.04
C GLY A 411 3.42 -38.14 53.50
N SER A 412 4.50 -38.37 52.73
CA SER A 412 5.52 -39.40 53.06
C SER A 412 6.87 -38.85 53.54
N TYR A 413 7.00 -37.57 53.84
CA TYR A 413 8.26 -36.97 54.32
C TYR A 413 8.25 -36.53 55.78
N GLU A 414 7.24 -36.91 56.59
CA GLU A 414 7.17 -36.54 58.02
C GLU A 414 7.27 -37.71 59.00
N ALA A 415 8.04 -38.72 58.70
CA ALA A 415 8.32 -39.78 59.69
C ALA A 415 9.69 -40.40 59.50
N VAL A 416 10.76 -39.64 59.70
CA VAL A 416 12.03 -40.14 60.24
C VAL A 416 12.76 -39.02 60.97
N ARG A 417 12.55 -38.97 62.29
CA ARG A 417 13.51 -38.50 63.28
C ARG A 417 13.62 -39.56 64.37
#